data_d90e89c1921369ab74c11838f0735aa6
#
_entry.id   d90e89c1921369ab74c11838f0735aa6
#
_cell.length_a   1.000
_cell.length_b   1.000
_cell.length_c   1.000
_cell.angle_alpha   90.00
_cell.angle_beta   90.00
_cell.angle_gamma   90.00
#
_symmetry.space_group_name_H-M   'P 1'
#
loop_
_entity.id
_entity.type
_entity.pdbx_description
1 polymer ?
#
loop_
_entity_poly.entity_id
_entity_poly.type
_entity_poly.pdbx_seq_one_letter_code
_entity_poly.pdbx_strand_id
1 'polypeptide(L)'
;MRLYAGSSVDFVALNINNQIAALLRQEFIKQFGFNPSQNEVMSWRNSLLRVALIFKEADLTDNGVFIEYQLPLSAKRLDVMVTGKDHLKSKQAVIIELKQWERCSLTDYDSDYVLTWVGGGNRNVLHPSVQVGNYKYYLQENSTAFYEGTAPINLSACSFLHNYNYFDTDPIFNDRFRGALDNFPVYTADETSELAAFLKNRLDNGEGMELMAEIENSKLRPSKKLLLQVSTNIKQKLKGELRVFGNVRSKGDYILLDEQLVVYDAVVSLVKKGLIDKQKHAIIVKGGAGTGKSVIALQLLADLAAMGKNAHYATGSKSFTETLRKILGAESQSLFKYFMSYGQAKPNEIDVLILDEAHRIRERSGYPFKPTGRLQIQDLLTAAKVSLFFIDDFQTVRKGEIGSVSFIKEQCLEANCKIYEFELESQFRCGGSDGYINWIDNTLNIRRTANALWTNDQNFEFKIFSSPEELENAIAQKNKKGNTARITAGFCWECRKYPQPDGSLKEDV
;
A
#
# COMPACT_ATOMS: atom_id res chain seq x y z
N MET A 1 15.91 2.71 1.62
CA MET A 1 16.65 1.54 2.15
C MET A 1 16.88 0.56 1.01
N ARG A 2 17.98 -0.22 1.01
CA ARG A 2 18.33 -1.22 -0.01
C ARG A 2 19.30 -2.24 0.59
N LEU A 3 19.35 -3.44 0.03
CA LEU A 3 20.31 -4.45 0.49
C LEU A 3 21.66 -4.37 -0.24
N TYR A 4 21.68 -3.85 -1.49
CA TYR A 4 22.91 -3.59 -2.22
C TYR A 4 22.80 -2.32 -3.06
N ALA A 5 23.91 -1.60 -3.15
CA ALA A 5 24.14 -0.52 -4.10
C ALA A 5 25.60 -0.52 -4.52
N GLY A 6 25.87 -0.54 -5.79
CA GLY A 6 27.23 -0.59 -6.35
C GLY A 6 27.25 -0.51 -7.86
N SER A 7 28.45 -0.62 -8.45
CA SER A 7 28.59 -0.63 -9.91
C SER A 7 28.11 -1.95 -10.51
N SER A 8 27.73 -1.92 -11.80
CA SER A 8 27.39 -3.12 -12.56
C SER A 8 28.56 -4.11 -12.64
N VAL A 9 29.80 -3.63 -12.72
CA VAL A 9 31.01 -4.47 -12.72
C VAL A 9 31.16 -5.20 -11.39
N ASP A 10 31.03 -4.50 -10.25
CA ASP A 10 31.08 -5.13 -8.93
C ASP A 10 29.94 -6.12 -8.73
N PHE A 11 28.73 -5.77 -9.16
CA PHE A 11 27.58 -6.66 -9.10
C PHE A 11 27.82 -7.96 -9.88
N VAL A 12 28.34 -7.87 -11.10
CA VAL A 12 28.68 -9.04 -11.92
C VAL A 12 29.77 -9.88 -11.25
N ALA A 13 30.84 -9.25 -10.75
CA ALA A 13 31.92 -9.94 -10.06
C ALA A 13 31.46 -10.69 -8.81
N LEU A 14 30.61 -10.05 -7.96
CA LEU A 14 30.05 -10.65 -6.75
C LEU A 14 29.16 -11.87 -7.07
N ASN A 15 28.41 -11.83 -8.17
CA ASN A 15 27.56 -12.95 -8.59
C ASN A 15 28.38 -14.12 -9.14
N ILE A 16 29.34 -13.85 -10.02
CA ILE A 16 30.23 -14.90 -10.58
C ILE A 16 31.01 -15.60 -9.46
N ASN A 17 31.48 -14.86 -8.46
CA ASN A 17 32.18 -15.39 -7.30
C ASN A 17 31.24 -15.96 -6.21
N ASN A 18 29.94 -16.03 -6.44
CA ASN A 18 28.95 -16.57 -5.50
C ASN A 18 28.89 -15.83 -4.14
N GLN A 19 29.25 -14.55 -4.11
CA GLN A 19 29.36 -13.74 -2.89
C GLN A 19 28.12 -12.87 -2.62
N ILE A 20 27.32 -12.55 -3.66
CA ILE A 20 26.21 -11.60 -3.55
C ILE A 20 25.17 -12.01 -2.50
N ALA A 21 24.75 -13.28 -2.47
CA ALA A 21 23.73 -13.74 -1.53
C ALA A 21 24.19 -13.66 -0.06
N ALA A 22 25.49 -13.89 0.20
CA ALA A 22 26.06 -13.74 1.54
C ALA A 22 26.10 -12.27 1.97
N LEU A 23 26.43 -11.36 1.06
CA LEU A 23 26.44 -9.92 1.28
C LEU A 23 25.02 -9.42 1.57
N LEU A 24 24.03 -9.78 0.74
CA LEU A 24 22.64 -9.41 0.94
C LEU A 24 22.11 -9.93 2.28
N ARG A 25 22.46 -11.17 2.66
CA ARG A 25 22.07 -11.72 3.96
C ARG A 25 22.64 -10.91 5.12
N GLN A 26 23.90 -10.50 5.04
CA GLN A 26 24.53 -9.67 6.08
C GLN A 26 23.83 -8.30 6.20
N GLU A 27 23.60 -7.64 5.08
CA GLU A 27 22.89 -6.36 5.09
C GLU A 27 21.44 -6.51 5.55
N PHE A 28 20.76 -7.59 5.18
CA PHE A 28 19.40 -7.89 5.67
C PHE A 28 19.38 -8.03 7.20
N ILE A 29 20.31 -8.84 7.77
CA ILE A 29 20.40 -9.01 9.23
C ILE A 29 20.70 -7.68 9.92
N LYS A 30 21.61 -6.87 9.36
CA LYS A 30 21.96 -5.55 9.87
C LYS A 30 20.78 -4.58 9.86
N GLN A 31 19.94 -4.61 8.83
CA GLN A 31 18.81 -3.70 8.66
C GLN A 31 17.58 -4.15 9.43
N PHE A 32 17.28 -5.45 9.47
CA PHE A 32 16.04 -5.98 10.03
C PHE A 32 16.20 -6.69 11.38
N GLY A 33 17.43 -7.03 11.79
CA GLY A 33 17.69 -7.67 13.08
C GLY A 33 17.40 -9.17 13.15
N PHE A 34 16.97 -9.81 12.04
CA PHE A 34 16.69 -11.24 11.95
C PHE A 34 17.21 -11.83 10.65
N ASN A 35 17.30 -13.17 10.58
CA ASN A 35 17.75 -13.84 9.36
C ASN A 35 16.64 -13.87 8.30
N PRO A 36 16.98 -13.61 7.01
CA PRO A 36 16.07 -13.88 5.91
C PRO A 36 15.74 -15.37 5.85
N SER A 37 14.60 -15.73 5.25
CA SER A 37 14.26 -17.13 5.01
C SER A 37 15.26 -17.81 4.08
N GLN A 38 15.42 -19.13 4.22
CA GLN A 38 16.29 -19.89 3.30
C GLN A 38 15.83 -19.76 1.85
N ASN A 39 14.52 -19.71 1.61
CA ASN A 39 13.96 -19.54 0.28
C ASN A 39 14.34 -18.17 -0.32
N GLU A 40 14.34 -17.10 0.47
CA GLU A 40 14.74 -15.76 0.05
C GLU A 40 16.22 -15.72 -0.34
N VAL A 41 17.11 -16.31 0.47
CA VAL A 41 18.55 -16.41 0.16
C VAL A 41 18.81 -17.22 -1.11
N MET A 42 18.09 -18.34 -1.28
CA MET A 42 18.19 -19.16 -2.50
C MET A 42 17.65 -18.42 -3.72
N SER A 43 16.57 -17.63 -3.54
CA SER A 43 16.03 -16.77 -4.59
C SER A 43 17.09 -15.77 -5.07
N TRP A 44 17.72 -15.04 -4.17
CA TRP A 44 18.79 -14.10 -4.53
C TRP A 44 19.91 -14.78 -5.31
N ARG A 45 20.38 -15.93 -4.82
CA ARG A 45 21.47 -16.67 -5.47
C ARG A 45 21.12 -17.07 -6.91
N ASN A 46 19.92 -17.60 -7.13
CA ASN A 46 19.51 -18.14 -8.42
C ASN A 46 19.14 -17.02 -9.42
N SER A 47 18.37 -16.04 -8.97
CA SER A 47 17.84 -14.99 -9.85
C SER A 47 18.92 -13.98 -10.23
N LEU A 48 19.73 -13.51 -9.26
CA LEU A 48 20.72 -12.46 -9.51
C LEU A 48 21.88 -12.91 -10.38
N LEU A 49 22.25 -14.19 -10.36
CA LEU A 49 23.25 -14.72 -11.30
C LEU A 49 22.75 -14.60 -12.75
N ARG A 50 21.47 -14.88 -13.01
CA ARG A 50 20.89 -14.72 -14.35
C ARG A 50 20.95 -13.26 -14.80
N VAL A 51 20.60 -12.33 -13.91
CA VAL A 51 20.69 -10.89 -14.20
C VAL A 51 22.13 -10.45 -14.48
N ALA A 52 23.10 -10.96 -13.71
CA ALA A 52 24.53 -10.64 -13.92
C ALA A 52 25.03 -11.09 -15.31
N LEU A 53 24.57 -12.24 -15.80
CA LEU A 53 24.90 -12.70 -17.15
C LEU A 53 24.30 -11.79 -18.23
N ILE A 54 23.07 -11.32 -18.04
CA ILE A 54 22.41 -10.37 -18.95
C ILE A 54 23.15 -9.03 -18.95
N PHE A 55 23.59 -8.54 -17.78
CA PHE A 55 24.38 -7.29 -17.71
C PHE A 55 25.71 -7.40 -18.47
N LYS A 56 26.36 -8.57 -18.39
CA LYS A 56 27.57 -8.85 -19.18
C LYS A 56 27.29 -8.88 -20.68
N GLU A 57 26.19 -9.49 -21.11
CA GLU A 57 25.76 -9.54 -22.51
C GLU A 57 25.38 -8.13 -23.04
N ALA A 58 24.71 -7.32 -22.21
CA ALA A 58 24.35 -5.93 -22.52
C ALA A 58 25.53 -4.96 -22.45
N ASP A 59 26.73 -5.40 -22.05
CA ASP A 59 27.94 -4.59 -21.90
C ASP A 59 27.78 -3.41 -20.92
N LEU A 60 27.06 -3.64 -19.81
CA LEU A 60 26.84 -2.64 -18.76
C LEU A 60 28.07 -2.58 -17.84
N THR A 61 28.94 -1.58 -18.02
CA THR A 61 30.23 -1.49 -17.30
C THR A 61 30.29 -0.35 -16.29
N ASP A 62 29.58 0.78 -16.52
CA ASP A 62 29.57 1.97 -15.66
C ASP A 62 28.16 2.36 -15.25
N ASN A 63 27.36 1.36 -14.96
CA ASN A 63 25.97 1.54 -14.52
C ASN A 63 25.86 1.37 -13.01
N GLY A 64 24.92 2.06 -12.38
CA GLY A 64 24.58 1.83 -10.97
C GLY A 64 23.55 0.72 -10.82
N VAL A 65 23.67 -0.09 -9.79
CA VAL A 65 22.77 -1.21 -9.52
C VAL A 65 22.29 -1.17 -8.08
N PHE A 66 20.98 -1.13 -7.90
CA PHE A 66 20.30 -1.38 -6.63
C PHE A 66 19.69 -2.77 -6.62
N ILE A 67 19.85 -3.50 -5.50
CA ILE A 67 19.13 -4.75 -5.24
C ILE A 67 18.29 -4.59 -3.99
N GLU A 68 17.04 -5.09 -4.06
CA GLU A 68 16.08 -5.00 -2.96
C GLU A 68 15.89 -3.55 -2.50
N TYR A 69 15.70 -2.65 -3.47
CA TYR A 69 15.47 -1.23 -3.19
C TYR A 69 14.06 -1.03 -2.66
N GLN A 70 13.95 -0.57 -1.41
CA GLN A 70 12.66 -0.33 -0.77
C GLN A 70 11.94 0.85 -1.41
N LEU A 71 10.71 0.61 -1.83
CA LEU A 71 9.83 1.66 -2.32
C LEU A 71 9.55 2.70 -1.22
N PRO A 72 9.61 4.00 -1.54
CA PRO A 72 9.32 5.05 -0.57
C PRO A 72 8.00 4.83 0.15
N LEU A 73 7.98 5.03 1.46
CA LEU A 73 6.77 4.91 2.30
C LEU A 73 6.06 3.54 2.20
N SER A 74 6.80 2.49 1.85
CA SER A 74 6.27 1.13 1.68
C SER A 74 7.26 0.10 2.25
N ALA A 75 6.76 -1.07 2.67
CA ALA A 75 7.60 -2.22 2.99
C ALA A 75 8.02 -3.00 1.73
N LYS A 76 7.44 -2.70 0.57
CA LYS A 76 7.74 -3.39 -0.69
C LYS A 76 9.12 -2.99 -1.22
N ARG A 77 9.78 -3.94 -1.83
CA ARG A 77 11.12 -3.79 -2.41
C ARG A 77 11.08 -4.14 -3.90
N LEU A 78 11.86 -3.40 -4.68
CA LEU A 78 12.14 -3.73 -6.07
C LEU A 78 13.28 -4.74 -6.11
N ASP A 79 13.16 -5.79 -6.90
CA ASP A 79 14.20 -6.81 -7.00
C ASP A 79 15.51 -6.20 -7.52
N VAL A 80 15.46 -5.53 -8.67
CA VAL A 80 16.63 -4.88 -9.31
C VAL A 80 16.23 -3.53 -9.89
N MET A 81 17.05 -2.51 -9.69
CA MET A 81 16.97 -1.25 -10.42
C MET A 81 18.35 -0.88 -10.94
N VAL A 82 18.45 -0.59 -12.23
CA VAL A 82 19.71 -0.23 -12.91
C VAL A 82 19.62 1.21 -13.38
N THR A 83 20.68 1.98 -13.16
CA THR A 83 20.78 3.40 -13.53
C THR A 83 21.89 3.61 -14.54
N GLY A 84 21.71 4.60 -15.41
CA GLY A 84 22.69 4.98 -16.43
C GLY A 84 22.14 6.08 -17.33
N LYS A 85 22.86 6.38 -18.40
CA LYS A 85 22.43 7.29 -19.45
C LYS A 85 22.26 6.54 -20.76
N ASP A 86 21.34 7.00 -21.59
CA ASP A 86 21.20 6.50 -22.96
C ASP A 86 22.20 7.19 -23.94
N HIS A 87 22.18 6.77 -25.18
CA HIS A 87 23.03 7.33 -26.24
C HIS A 87 22.86 8.84 -26.45
N LEU A 88 21.72 9.42 -26.01
CA LEU A 88 21.46 10.86 -26.03
C LEU A 88 21.88 11.54 -24.71
N LYS A 89 22.54 10.82 -23.81
CA LYS A 89 22.93 11.27 -22.46
C LYS A 89 21.74 11.64 -21.56
N SER A 90 20.55 11.16 -21.90
CA SER A 90 19.38 11.33 -21.02
C SER A 90 19.48 10.39 -19.83
N LYS A 91 19.16 10.89 -18.66
CA LYS A 91 19.15 10.12 -17.41
C LYS A 91 18.10 9.01 -17.47
N GLN A 92 18.48 7.77 -17.21
CA GLN A 92 17.63 6.59 -17.29
C GLN A 92 17.75 5.74 -16.02
N ALA A 93 16.64 5.13 -15.62
CA ALA A 93 16.62 4.02 -14.67
C ALA A 93 15.67 2.93 -15.18
N VAL A 94 16.03 1.67 -14.97
CA VAL A 94 15.25 0.51 -15.39
C VAL A 94 14.97 -0.36 -14.17
N ILE A 95 13.69 -0.65 -13.90
CA ILE A 95 13.25 -1.63 -12.91
C ILE A 95 13.14 -2.99 -13.61
N ILE A 96 13.69 -4.02 -12.98
CA ILE A 96 13.56 -5.41 -13.42
C ILE A 96 12.93 -6.21 -12.27
N GLU A 97 11.70 -6.63 -12.44
CA GLU A 97 11.01 -7.53 -11.50
C GLU A 97 11.33 -8.97 -11.86
N LEU A 98 11.74 -9.77 -10.87
CA LEU A 98 12.20 -11.14 -11.07
C LEU A 98 11.14 -12.14 -10.64
N LYS A 99 10.86 -13.13 -11.49
CA LYS A 99 9.93 -14.23 -11.18
C LYS A 99 10.60 -15.57 -11.43
N GLN A 100 10.42 -16.50 -10.48
CA GLN A 100 10.89 -17.88 -10.57
C GLN A 100 9.81 -18.85 -11.06
N TRP A 101 8.76 -18.32 -11.67
CA TRP A 101 7.65 -19.13 -12.17
C TRP A 101 8.13 -19.99 -13.33
N GLU A 102 7.58 -21.20 -13.43
CA GLU A 102 7.80 -22.11 -14.55
C GLU A 102 6.60 -22.13 -15.50
N ARG A 103 5.41 -21.74 -14.98
CA ARG A 103 4.14 -21.68 -15.73
C ARG A 103 3.09 -20.88 -14.97
N CYS A 104 2.09 -20.42 -15.68
CA CYS A 104 0.88 -19.85 -15.10
C CYS A 104 -0.36 -20.30 -15.89
N SER A 105 -1.54 -19.95 -15.40
CA SER A 105 -2.81 -20.09 -16.10
C SER A 105 -3.66 -18.83 -15.90
N LEU A 106 -4.64 -18.65 -16.76
CA LEU A 106 -5.61 -17.57 -16.64
C LEU A 106 -6.48 -17.82 -15.40
N THR A 107 -6.92 -16.74 -14.75
CA THR A 107 -7.89 -16.79 -13.67
C THR A 107 -9.30 -16.58 -14.21
N ASP A 108 -10.31 -17.01 -13.45
CA ASP A 108 -11.72 -16.72 -13.72
C ASP A 108 -12.08 -15.24 -13.46
N TYR A 109 -11.15 -14.48 -12.85
CA TYR A 109 -11.30 -13.04 -12.66
C TYR A 109 -10.95 -12.33 -13.97
N ASP A 110 -11.85 -11.50 -14.46
CA ASP A 110 -11.64 -10.62 -15.63
C ASP A 110 -10.75 -9.44 -15.22
N SER A 111 -9.46 -9.72 -14.93
CA SER A 111 -8.57 -8.77 -14.27
C SER A 111 -7.09 -9.07 -14.55
N ASP A 112 -6.25 -8.20 -14.06
CA ASP A 112 -4.79 -8.15 -14.17
C ASP A 112 -4.04 -9.31 -13.47
N TYR A 113 -4.71 -10.46 -13.24
CA TYR A 113 -4.19 -11.58 -12.46
C TYR A 113 -3.94 -12.82 -13.31
N VAL A 114 -2.96 -13.59 -12.84
CA VAL A 114 -2.68 -14.96 -13.30
C VAL A 114 -2.68 -15.91 -12.11
N LEU A 115 -2.99 -17.18 -12.35
CA LEU A 115 -2.89 -18.24 -11.36
C LEU A 115 -1.55 -18.95 -11.53
N THR A 116 -0.73 -18.98 -10.49
CA THR A 116 0.57 -19.66 -10.49
C THR A 116 0.90 -20.24 -9.13
N TRP A 117 1.91 -21.11 -9.10
CA TRP A 117 2.36 -21.74 -7.87
C TRP A 117 3.33 -20.81 -7.10
N VAL A 118 2.87 -20.29 -5.96
CA VAL A 118 3.65 -19.41 -5.08
C VAL A 118 3.38 -19.74 -3.61
N GLY A 119 4.44 -19.80 -2.80
CA GLY A 119 4.29 -20.02 -1.37
C GLY A 119 3.66 -21.36 -1.00
N GLY A 120 3.93 -22.42 -1.77
CA GLY A 120 3.43 -23.76 -1.52
C GLY A 120 2.02 -24.06 -2.00
N GLY A 121 1.42 -23.20 -2.87
CA GLY A 121 0.10 -23.43 -3.44
C GLY A 121 -0.19 -22.59 -4.69
N ASN A 122 -1.24 -22.94 -5.42
CA ASN A 122 -1.74 -22.11 -6.51
C ASN A 122 -2.44 -20.88 -5.95
N ARG A 123 -1.98 -19.70 -6.39
CA ARG A 123 -2.52 -18.40 -5.96
C ARG A 123 -2.76 -17.48 -7.14
N ASN A 124 -3.81 -16.68 -7.04
CA ASN A 124 -4.01 -15.55 -7.94
C ASN A 124 -3.03 -14.44 -7.55
N VAL A 125 -2.15 -14.09 -8.47
CA VAL A 125 -1.14 -13.04 -8.29
C VAL A 125 -1.21 -12.06 -9.45
N LEU A 126 -0.75 -10.83 -9.23
CA LEU A 126 -0.69 -9.85 -10.30
C LEU A 126 0.18 -10.35 -11.45
N HIS A 127 -0.26 -10.06 -12.68
CA HIS A 127 0.55 -10.23 -13.86
C HIS A 127 1.86 -9.44 -13.72
N PRO A 128 3.05 -9.99 -14.08
CA PRO A 128 4.33 -9.34 -13.86
C PRO A 128 4.43 -7.93 -14.48
N SER A 129 3.91 -7.72 -15.69
CA SER A 129 3.87 -6.39 -16.33
C SER A 129 3.03 -5.39 -15.52
N VAL A 130 1.90 -5.83 -14.98
CA VAL A 130 1.04 -4.98 -14.14
C VAL A 130 1.74 -4.62 -12.85
N GLN A 131 2.38 -5.60 -12.20
CA GLN A 131 3.10 -5.39 -10.95
C GLN A 131 4.26 -4.41 -11.13
N VAL A 132 5.14 -4.63 -12.09
CA VAL A 132 6.30 -3.74 -12.32
C VAL A 132 5.86 -2.35 -12.80
N GLY A 133 4.77 -2.26 -13.56
CA GLY A 133 4.16 -1.01 -13.96
C GLY A 133 3.67 -0.19 -12.76
N ASN A 134 3.02 -0.85 -11.79
CA ASN A 134 2.60 -0.22 -10.54
C ASN A 134 3.80 0.32 -9.75
N TYR A 135 4.90 -0.43 -9.66
CA TYR A 135 6.13 0.03 -8.99
C TYR A 135 6.74 1.25 -9.67
N LYS A 136 6.83 1.23 -11.02
CA LYS A 136 7.29 2.39 -11.78
C LYS A 136 6.46 3.64 -11.49
N TYR A 137 5.12 3.54 -11.63
CA TYR A 137 4.24 4.68 -11.40
C TYR A 137 4.31 5.16 -9.94
N TYR A 138 4.37 4.22 -8.98
CA TYR A 138 4.52 4.57 -7.58
C TYR A 138 5.79 5.39 -7.30
N LEU A 139 6.95 4.97 -7.85
CA LEU A 139 8.20 5.73 -7.73
C LEU A 139 8.09 7.10 -8.37
N GLN A 140 7.54 7.18 -9.59
CA GLN A 140 7.34 8.45 -10.29
C GLN A 140 6.45 9.44 -9.53
N GLU A 141 5.59 8.95 -8.65
CA GLU A 141 4.69 9.80 -7.88
C GLU A 141 5.21 10.19 -6.50
N ASN A 142 6.12 9.43 -5.95
CA ASN A 142 6.56 9.60 -4.56
C ASN A 142 8.02 10.06 -4.42
N SER A 143 8.85 9.99 -5.47
CA SER A 143 10.26 10.40 -5.42
C SER A 143 10.55 11.52 -6.43
N THR A 144 11.06 12.64 -5.92
CA THR A 144 11.33 13.85 -6.73
C THR A 144 12.36 13.62 -7.84
N ALA A 145 13.25 12.61 -7.74
CA ALA A 145 14.21 12.28 -8.79
C ALA A 145 13.56 11.96 -10.15
N PHE A 146 12.31 11.46 -10.14
CA PHE A 146 11.62 10.99 -11.34
C PHE A 146 10.61 11.98 -11.93
N TYR A 147 10.37 13.13 -11.27
CA TYR A 147 9.39 14.12 -11.80
C TYR A 147 9.76 15.58 -11.57
N GLU A 148 10.77 15.90 -10.75
CA GLU A 148 11.14 17.29 -10.42
C GLU A 148 12.43 17.68 -11.15
N GLY A 149 12.58 18.98 -11.46
CA GLY A 149 13.78 19.52 -12.10
C GLY A 149 13.67 19.63 -13.61
N THR A 150 14.74 20.13 -14.24
CA THR A 150 14.81 20.38 -15.70
C THR A 150 15.08 19.10 -16.51
N ALA A 151 15.67 18.08 -15.87
CA ALA A 151 15.99 16.79 -16.47
C ALA A 151 15.77 15.68 -15.44
N PRO A 152 14.52 15.28 -15.16
CA PRO A 152 14.22 14.18 -14.26
C PRO A 152 14.71 12.86 -14.87
N ILE A 153 14.94 11.86 -14.02
CA ILE A 153 15.34 10.52 -14.46
C ILE A 153 14.15 9.84 -15.14
N ASN A 154 14.33 9.40 -16.38
CA ASN A 154 13.33 8.60 -17.08
C ASN A 154 13.32 7.17 -16.51
N LEU A 155 12.15 6.71 -16.09
CA LEU A 155 11.99 5.40 -15.49
C LEU A 155 11.31 4.45 -16.46
N SER A 156 11.98 3.35 -16.80
CA SER A 156 11.46 2.22 -17.54
C SER A 156 11.30 1.01 -16.61
N ALA A 157 10.51 0.01 -17.02
CA ALA A 157 10.32 -1.18 -16.24
C ALA A 157 10.05 -2.39 -17.13
N CYS A 158 10.51 -3.57 -16.70
CA CYS A 158 10.24 -4.85 -17.33
C CYS A 158 10.22 -5.97 -16.26
N SER A 159 9.77 -7.15 -16.64
CA SER A 159 9.83 -8.34 -15.79
C SER A 159 10.65 -9.43 -16.47
N PHE A 160 11.38 -10.21 -15.66
CA PHE A 160 12.18 -11.33 -16.13
C PHE A 160 11.77 -12.62 -15.42
N LEU A 161 11.20 -13.55 -16.18
CA LEU A 161 10.75 -14.86 -15.75
C LEU A 161 11.82 -15.89 -16.08
N HIS A 162 12.84 -15.97 -15.27
CA HIS A 162 14.09 -16.69 -15.59
C HIS A 162 14.01 -18.22 -15.53
N ASN A 163 12.86 -18.80 -15.15
CA ASN A 163 12.57 -20.25 -15.23
C ASN A 163 11.44 -20.57 -16.20
N TYR A 164 10.91 -19.56 -16.90
CA TYR A 164 9.77 -19.68 -17.79
C TYR A 164 10.25 -19.64 -19.25
N ASN A 165 9.78 -20.57 -20.09
CA ASN A 165 10.11 -20.57 -21.50
C ASN A 165 8.96 -19.92 -22.29
N TYR A 166 9.30 -19.26 -23.39
CA TYR A 166 8.35 -18.59 -24.27
C TYR A 166 7.47 -19.58 -25.06
N PHE A 167 6.15 -19.30 -25.11
CA PHE A 167 5.19 -19.97 -25.96
C PHE A 167 4.16 -18.96 -26.49
N ASP A 168 3.90 -18.94 -27.79
CA ASP A 168 2.98 -17.97 -28.44
C ASP A 168 1.56 -17.96 -27.86
N THR A 169 1.07 -19.08 -27.37
CA THR A 169 -0.28 -19.26 -26.84
C THR A 169 -0.33 -19.26 -25.32
N ASP A 170 0.78 -18.86 -24.68
CA ASP A 170 0.90 -18.94 -23.24
C ASP A 170 -0.01 -17.92 -22.54
N PRO A 171 -0.65 -18.30 -21.41
CA PRO A 171 -1.48 -17.41 -20.61
C PRO A 171 -0.83 -16.08 -20.22
N ILE A 172 0.51 -16.05 -20.04
CA ILE A 172 1.25 -14.82 -19.67
C ILE A 172 1.20 -13.77 -20.78
N PHE A 173 1.08 -14.19 -22.05
CA PHE A 173 1.03 -13.30 -23.23
C PHE A 173 -0.40 -13.12 -23.77
N ASN A 174 -1.42 -13.51 -23.01
CA ASN A 174 -2.81 -13.37 -23.42
C ASN A 174 -3.18 -11.91 -23.73
N ASP A 175 -4.00 -11.70 -24.77
CA ASP A 175 -4.40 -10.37 -25.25
C ASP A 175 -5.01 -9.46 -24.17
N ARG A 176 -5.60 -10.01 -23.13
CA ARG A 176 -6.14 -9.23 -22.01
C ARG A 176 -5.06 -8.42 -21.28
N PHE A 177 -3.78 -8.84 -21.35
CA PHE A 177 -2.64 -8.14 -20.75
C PHE A 177 -1.91 -7.24 -21.74
N ARG A 178 -2.36 -7.15 -23.00
CA ARG A 178 -1.65 -6.46 -24.08
C ARG A 178 -1.26 -5.04 -23.72
N GLY A 179 -2.19 -4.27 -23.14
CA GLY A 179 -1.91 -2.90 -22.71
C GLY A 179 -0.81 -2.77 -21.65
N ALA A 180 -0.65 -3.77 -20.78
CA ALA A 180 0.43 -3.82 -19.81
C ALA A 180 1.74 -4.32 -20.46
N LEU A 181 1.68 -5.37 -21.27
CA LEU A 181 2.83 -5.96 -21.98
C LEU A 181 3.51 -4.96 -22.93
N ASP A 182 2.73 -4.17 -23.68
CA ASP A 182 3.26 -3.15 -24.60
C ASP A 182 4.07 -2.06 -23.88
N ASN A 183 3.72 -1.75 -22.63
CA ASN A 183 4.39 -0.72 -21.82
C ASN A 183 5.46 -1.28 -20.88
N PHE A 184 5.31 -2.52 -20.43
CA PHE A 184 6.14 -3.21 -19.45
C PHE A 184 6.38 -4.64 -19.91
N PRO A 185 7.33 -4.88 -20.82
CA PRO A 185 7.53 -6.18 -21.42
C PRO A 185 7.92 -7.23 -20.37
N VAL A 186 7.49 -8.46 -20.63
CA VAL A 186 7.94 -9.66 -19.93
C VAL A 186 8.96 -10.37 -20.81
N TYR A 187 10.06 -10.76 -20.24
CA TYR A 187 11.09 -11.59 -20.86
C TYR A 187 11.14 -12.93 -20.16
N THR A 188 11.29 -13.98 -20.93
CA THR A 188 11.39 -15.38 -20.46
C THR A 188 12.84 -15.86 -20.44
N ALA A 189 13.06 -17.09 -19.97
CA ALA A 189 14.41 -17.66 -19.83
C ALA A 189 15.18 -17.78 -21.15
N ASP A 190 14.47 -17.89 -22.25
CA ASP A 190 14.99 -18.00 -23.63
C ASP A 190 15.05 -16.64 -24.36
N GLU A 191 14.58 -15.54 -23.74
CA GLU A 191 14.62 -14.18 -24.30
C GLU A 191 15.68 -13.29 -23.61
N THR A 192 16.79 -13.87 -23.17
CA THR A 192 17.86 -13.13 -22.46
C THR A 192 18.55 -12.10 -23.34
N SER A 193 18.71 -12.37 -24.64
CA SER A 193 19.32 -11.43 -25.59
C SER A 193 18.41 -10.24 -25.89
N GLU A 194 17.11 -10.44 -25.92
CA GLU A 194 16.12 -9.38 -26.05
C GLU A 194 16.11 -8.47 -24.83
N LEU A 195 16.19 -9.06 -23.63
CA LEU A 195 16.35 -8.29 -22.39
C LEU A 195 17.67 -7.53 -22.36
N ALA A 196 18.78 -8.15 -22.78
CA ALA A 196 20.07 -7.48 -22.88
C ALA A 196 20.02 -6.29 -23.86
N ALA A 197 19.38 -6.46 -25.02
CA ALA A 197 19.16 -5.38 -26.00
C ALA A 197 18.25 -4.25 -25.41
N PHE A 198 17.20 -4.62 -24.69
CA PHE A 198 16.31 -3.65 -24.00
C PHE A 198 17.07 -2.79 -22.99
N LEU A 199 17.99 -3.39 -22.22
CA LEU A 199 18.81 -2.68 -21.24
C LEU A 199 19.86 -1.83 -21.94
N LYS A 200 20.59 -2.38 -22.92
CA LYS A 200 21.62 -1.66 -23.69
C LYS A 200 21.06 -0.40 -24.33
N ASN A 201 19.94 -0.48 -25.01
CA ASN A 201 19.30 0.67 -25.67
C ASN A 201 18.96 1.83 -24.71
N ARG A 202 18.91 1.59 -23.40
CA ARG A 202 18.56 2.60 -22.39
C ARG A 202 19.73 3.05 -21.53
N LEU A 203 20.79 2.25 -21.46
CA LEU A 203 21.81 2.38 -20.40
C LEU A 203 23.25 2.35 -20.97
N ASP A 204 23.42 2.41 -22.28
CA ASP A 204 24.69 2.18 -23.00
C ASP A 204 25.77 3.23 -22.74
N ASN A 205 25.42 4.39 -22.17
CA ASN A 205 26.38 5.47 -21.91
C ASN A 205 26.83 5.56 -20.44
N GLY A 206 26.57 4.53 -19.63
CA GLY A 206 27.06 4.44 -18.24
C GLY A 206 26.68 5.60 -17.32
N GLU A 207 27.63 6.13 -16.54
CA GLU A 207 27.49 7.20 -15.55
C GLU A 207 26.40 6.95 -14.51
N GLY A 208 26.14 5.66 -14.18
CA GLY A 208 25.00 5.25 -13.34
C GLY A 208 25.17 5.56 -11.86
N MET A 209 26.40 5.64 -11.36
CA MET A 209 26.68 5.86 -9.93
C MET A 209 26.22 7.26 -9.46
N GLU A 210 26.34 8.28 -10.29
CA GLU A 210 25.84 9.62 -10.00
C GLU A 210 24.32 9.64 -9.87
N LEU A 211 23.63 8.93 -10.76
CA LEU A 211 22.17 8.82 -10.75
C LEU A 211 21.66 8.02 -9.54
N MET A 212 22.41 7.02 -9.08
CA MET A 212 22.11 6.35 -7.83
C MET A 212 22.12 7.34 -6.65
N ALA A 213 23.15 8.16 -6.53
CA ALA A 213 23.23 9.18 -5.50
C ALA A 213 22.08 10.21 -5.60
N GLU A 214 21.67 10.60 -6.82
CA GLU A 214 20.53 11.47 -7.07
C GLU A 214 19.21 10.85 -6.56
N ILE A 215 18.98 9.57 -6.84
CA ILE A 215 17.81 8.83 -6.36
C ILE A 215 17.80 8.73 -4.82
N GLU A 216 18.93 8.40 -4.21
CA GLU A 216 19.05 8.27 -2.75
C GLU A 216 18.83 9.58 -2.01
N ASN A 217 19.31 10.68 -2.55
CA ASN A 217 19.17 12.02 -1.98
C ASN A 217 17.83 12.68 -2.36
N SER A 218 17.00 12.03 -3.16
CA SER A 218 15.72 12.60 -3.58
C SER A 218 14.77 12.77 -2.39
N LYS A 219 13.91 13.78 -2.48
CA LYS A 219 12.89 14.00 -1.46
C LYS A 219 11.71 13.09 -1.72
N LEU A 220 11.20 12.53 -0.62
CA LEU A 220 9.95 11.76 -0.66
C LEU A 220 8.78 12.71 -0.40
N ARG A 221 7.91 12.86 -1.37
CA ARG A 221 6.69 13.67 -1.27
C ARG A 221 5.48 12.82 -1.60
N PRO A 222 4.70 12.39 -0.59
CA PRO A 222 3.46 11.68 -0.84
C PRO A 222 2.53 12.54 -1.71
N SER A 223 2.00 11.95 -2.74
CA SER A 223 1.10 12.65 -3.65
C SER A 223 -0.24 12.94 -2.97
N LYS A 224 -0.80 14.13 -3.22
CA LYS A 224 -2.19 14.47 -2.82
C LYS A 224 -3.23 13.89 -3.79
N LYS A 225 -2.82 13.07 -4.72
CA LYS A 225 -3.62 12.57 -5.85
C LYS A 225 -4.84 11.79 -5.40
N LEU A 226 -4.73 10.93 -4.37
CA LEU A 226 -5.88 10.19 -3.87
C LEU A 226 -7.05 11.12 -3.49
N LEU A 227 -6.79 12.14 -2.70
CA LEU A 227 -7.84 13.08 -2.27
C LEU A 227 -8.39 13.91 -3.43
N LEU A 228 -7.54 14.29 -4.40
CA LEU A 228 -7.97 14.96 -5.62
C LEU A 228 -8.84 14.05 -6.49
N GLN A 229 -8.46 12.78 -6.66
CA GLN A 229 -9.22 11.77 -7.40
C GLN A 229 -10.58 11.52 -6.74
N VAL A 230 -10.61 11.32 -5.41
CA VAL A 230 -11.86 11.18 -4.64
C VAL A 230 -12.76 12.39 -4.87
N SER A 231 -12.23 13.62 -4.75
CA SER A 231 -12.98 14.84 -4.97
C SER A 231 -13.53 14.95 -6.41
N THR A 232 -12.69 14.63 -7.41
CA THR A 232 -13.07 14.66 -8.83
C THR A 232 -14.18 13.66 -9.14
N ASN A 233 -14.06 12.42 -8.66
CA ASN A 233 -15.04 11.36 -8.89
C ASN A 233 -16.38 11.68 -8.22
N ILE A 234 -16.36 12.24 -7.00
CA ILE A 234 -17.58 12.70 -6.32
C ILE A 234 -18.27 13.81 -7.12
N LYS A 235 -17.52 14.80 -7.62
CA LYS A 235 -18.07 15.89 -8.44
C LYS A 235 -18.65 15.39 -9.77
N GLN A 236 -18.01 14.42 -10.41
CA GLN A 236 -18.50 13.79 -11.65
C GLN A 236 -19.82 13.06 -11.41
N LYS A 237 -19.94 12.31 -10.29
CA LYS A 237 -21.22 11.69 -9.88
C LYS A 237 -22.33 12.72 -9.75
N LEU A 238 -22.07 13.82 -9.06
CA LEU A 238 -23.05 14.87 -8.83
C LEU A 238 -23.49 15.57 -10.11
N LYS A 239 -22.62 15.62 -11.12
CA LYS A 239 -22.94 16.14 -12.47
C LYS A 239 -23.63 15.12 -13.38
N GLY A 240 -23.81 13.88 -12.95
CA GLY A 240 -24.33 12.79 -13.77
C GLY A 240 -23.35 12.23 -14.79
N GLU A 241 -22.08 12.60 -14.71
CA GLU A 241 -21.01 12.09 -15.56
C GLU A 241 -20.51 10.74 -14.97
N LEU A 242 -20.98 9.62 -15.53
CA LEU A 242 -20.65 8.28 -15.05
C LEU A 242 -19.42 7.72 -15.80
N ARG A 243 -18.50 7.12 -15.06
CA ARG A 243 -17.39 6.34 -15.64
C ARG A 243 -17.77 4.87 -15.80
N VAL A 244 -17.28 4.25 -16.89
CA VAL A 244 -17.40 2.80 -17.08
C VAL A 244 -16.31 2.10 -16.26
N PHE A 245 -16.71 1.06 -15.53
CA PHE A 245 -15.78 0.25 -14.72
C PHE A 245 -14.88 -0.60 -15.63
N GLY A 246 -13.61 -0.71 -15.28
CA GLY A 246 -12.68 -1.62 -15.96
C GLY A 246 -11.76 -0.96 -16.98
N ASN A 247 -11.75 0.36 -17.11
CA ASN A 247 -10.74 1.03 -17.93
C ASN A 247 -9.39 1.01 -17.20
N VAL A 248 -8.36 0.68 -17.96
CA VAL A 248 -6.95 0.72 -17.59
C VAL A 248 -6.67 1.97 -16.74
N ARG A 249 -6.07 1.78 -15.57
CA ARG A 249 -5.61 2.89 -14.72
C ARG A 249 -4.78 3.84 -15.56
N SER A 250 -5.19 5.09 -15.63
CA SER A 250 -4.51 6.09 -16.44
C SER A 250 -3.33 6.67 -15.67
N LYS A 251 -2.34 7.17 -16.40
CA LYS A 251 -1.24 8.00 -15.85
C LYS A 251 -1.88 9.17 -15.08
N GLY A 252 -1.86 9.11 -13.76
CA GLY A 252 -2.48 10.14 -12.90
C GLY A 252 -3.41 9.59 -11.82
N ASP A 253 -3.82 8.32 -11.89
CA ASP A 253 -4.59 7.69 -10.83
C ASP A 253 -3.71 7.33 -9.62
N TYR A 254 -4.29 7.34 -8.42
CA TYR A 254 -3.58 6.86 -7.23
C TYR A 254 -3.31 5.37 -7.33
N ILE A 255 -2.11 4.94 -6.97
CA ILE A 255 -1.66 3.56 -7.17
C ILE A 255 -1.69 2.81 -5.85
N LEU A 256 -2.50 1.75 -5.83
CA LEU A 256 -2.47 0.71 -4.81
C LEU A 256 -1.37 -0.30 -5.16
N LEU A 257 -0.61 -0.73 -4.16
CA LEU A 257 0.46 -1.71 -4.37
C LEU A 257 -0.02 -3.12 -4.00
N ASP A 258 0.38 -4.09 -4.80
CA ASP A 258 0.26 -5.54 -4.58
C ASP A 258 -0.98 -5.98 -3.78
N GLU A 259 -0.84 -6.28 -2.48
CA GLU A 259 -1.91 -6.76 -1.61
C GLU A 259 -3.08 -5.79 -1.52
N GLN A 260 -2.80 -4.47 -1.48
CA GLN A 260 -3.86 -3.46 -1.49
C GLN A 260 -4.69 -3.56 -2.76
N LEU A 261 -4.04 -3.77 -3.90
CA LEU A 261 -4.69 -3.92 -5.19
C LEU A 261 -5.48 -5.23 -5.27
N VAL A 262 -4.89 -6.35 -4.82
CA VAL A 262 -5.58 -7.66 -4.74
C VAL A 262 -6.86 -7.55 -3.91
N VAL A 263 -6.77 -6.94 -2.73
CA VAL A 263 -7.93 -6.74 -1.86
C VAL A 263 -8.94 -5.80 -2.51
N TYR A 264 -8.49 -4.70 -3.11
CA TYR A 264 -9.37 -3.75 -3.80
C TYR A 264 -10.16 -4.43 -4.91
N ASP A 265 -9.51 -5.16 -5.82
CA ASP A 265 -10.16 -5.80 -6.97
C ASP A 265 -11.10 -6.94 -6.54
N ALA A 266 -10.69 -7.73 -5.54
CA ALA A 266 -11.56 -8.75 -4.94
C ALA A 266 -12.82 -8.12 -4.32
N VAL A 267 -12.65 -7.02 -3.56
CA VAL A 267 -13.78 -6.27 -2.98
C VAL A 267 -14.70 -5.74 -4.06
N VAL A 268 -14.15 -5.14 -5.12
CA VAL A 268 -14.95 -4.63 -6.25
C VAL A 268 -15.76 -5.75 -6.91
N SER A 269 -15.15 -6.91 -7.15
CA SER A 269 -15.86 -8.08 -7.72
C SER A 269 -16.98 -8.56 -6.81
N LEU A 270 -16.72 -8.66 -5.50
CA LEU A 270 -17.72 -9.07 -4.51
C LEU A 270 -18.84 -8.04 -4.33
N VAL A 271 -18.53 -6.76 -4.41
CA VAL A 271 -19.54 -5.69 -4.40
C VAL A 271 -20.47 -5.82 -5.61
N LYS A 272 -19.93 -5.99 -6.82
CA LYS A 272 -20.74 -6.21 -8.02
C LYS A 272 -21.69 -7.40 -7.85
N LYS A 273 -21.16 -8.53 -7.33
CA LYS A 273 -21.94 -9.74 -7.05
C LYS A 273 -23.02 -9.49 -5.98
N GLY A 274 -22.65 -8.86 -4.85
CA GLY A 274 -23.54 -8.58 -3.75
C GLY A 274 -24.66 -7.59 -4.06
N LEU A 275 -24.47 -6.69 -5.05
CA LEU A 275 -25.52 -5.77 -5.50
C LEU A 275 -26.61 -6.46 -6.32
N ILE A 276 -26.28 -7.60 -6.93
CA ILE A 276 -27.22 -8.42 -7.74
C ILE A 276 -27.89 -9.50 -6.87
N ASP A 277 -27.14 -10.04 -5.91
CA ASP A 277 -27.60 -11.10 -5.02
C ASP A 277 -28.72 -10.59 -4.08
N LYS A 278 -29.66 -11.47 -3.75
CA LYS A 278 -30.71 -11.18 -2.78
C LYS A 278 -30.20 -11.24 -1.33
N GLN A 279 -29.11 -11.95 -1.09
CA GLN A 279 -28.48 -12.10 0.22
C GLN A 279 -27.53 -10.93 0.49
N LYS A 280 -27.44 -10.50 1.75
CA LYS A 280 -26.48 -9.47 2.17
C LYS A 280 -25.05 -10.01 2.12
N HIS A 281 -24.11 -9.15 1.81
CA HIS A 281 -22.68 -9.46 1.81
C HIS A 281 -21.94 -8.65 2.87
N ALA A 282 -21.09 -9.31 3.61
CA ALA A 282 -20.16 -8.70 4.57
C ALA A 282 -18.72 -9.02 4.16
N ILE A 283 -17.94 -8.00 3.95
CA ILE A 283 -16.53 -8.11 3.55
C ILE A 283 -15.68 -7.53 4.67
N ILE A 284 -14.79 -8.32 5.25
CA ILE A 284 -13.95 -7.95 6.38
C ILE A 284 -12.51 -7.87 5.89
N VAL A 285 -11.91 -6.68 5.96
CA VAL A 285 -10.52 -6.43 5.61
C VAL A 285 -9.74 -6.13 6.88
N LYS A 286 -8.96 -7.11 7.33
CA LYS A 286 -8.09 -7.01 8.50
C LYS A 286 -6.75 -6.38 8.11
N GLY A 287 -6.14 -5.65 9.02
CA GLY A 287 -4.78 -5.14 8.82
C GLY A 287 -4.36 -4.25 9.99
N GLY A 288 -3.08 -4.26 10.29
CA GLY A 288 -2.47 -3.43 11.32
C GLY A 288 -2.47 -1.94 11.00
N ALA A 289 -1.95 -1.15 11.92
CA ALA A 289 -1.76 0.29 11.72
C ALA A 289 -0.83 0.53 10.49
N GLY A 290 -1.26 1.35 9.54
CA GLY A 290 -0.42 1.70 8.39
C GLY A 290 -0.45 0.77 7.19
N THR A 291 -1.27 -0.28 7.18
CA THR A 291 -1.41 -1.20 6.03
C THR A 291 -2.23 -0.62 4.86
N GLY A 292 -2.75 0.60 5.00
CA GLY A 292 -3.47 1.29 3.91
C GLY A 292 -4.98 1.04 3.87
N LYS A 293 -5.58 0.51 4.93
CA LYS A 293 -7.05 0.28 5.04
C LYS A 293 -7.87 1.48 4.57
N SER A 294 -7.63 2.66 5.16
CA SER A 294 -8.36 3.89 4.82
C SER A 294 -8.10 4.37 3.39
N VAL A 295 -6.94 4.05 2.82
CA VAL A 295 -6.61 4.37 1.42
C VAL A 295 -7.48 3.55 0.48
N ILE A 296 -7.57 2.24 0.68
CA ILE A 296 -8.44 1.34 -0.08
C ILE A 296 -9.91 1.77 0.08
N ALA A 297 -10.33 2.08 1.32
CA ALA A 297 -11.69 2.52 1.62
C ALA A 297 -12.09 3.80 0.87
N LEU A 298 -11.18 4.79 0.80
CA LEU A 298 -11.42 6.04 0.06
C LEU A 298 -11.41 5.83 -1.45
N GLN A 299 -10.51 4.99 -1.98
CA GLN A 299 -10.48 4.64 -3.39
C GLN A 299 -11.78 3.95 -3.80
N LEU A 300 -12.24 2.96 -3.02
CA LEU A 300 -13.52 2.28 -3.26
C LEU A 300 -14.69 3.25 -3.24
N LEU A 301 -14.76 4.18 -2.28
CA LEU A 301 -15.80 5.20 -2.23
C LEU A 301 -15.82 6.03 -3.52
N ALA A 302 -14.64 6.48 -3.97
CA ALA A 302 -14.49 7.29 -5.18
C ALA A 302 -15.01 6.55 -6.43
N ASP A 303 -14.62 5.29 -6.58
CA ASP A 303 -14.98 4.50 -7.77
C ASP A 303 -16.45 4.07 -7.74
N LEU A 304 -16.98 3.68 -6.58
CA LEU A 304 -18.41 3.41 -6.41
C LEU A 304 -19.26 4.67 -6.66
N ALA A 305 -18.78 5.83 -6.22
CA ALA A 305 -19.42 7.10 -6.51
C ALA A 305 -19.43 7.39 -8.02
N ALA A 306 -18.30 7.20 -8.71
CA ALA A 306 -18.19 7.37 -10.16
C ALA A 306 -19.11 6.42 -10.93
N MET A 307 -19.39 5.22 -10.40
CA MET A 307 -20.35 4.26 -10.95
C MET A 307 -21.82 4.59 -10.65
N GLY A 308 -22.10 5.70 -10.00
CA GLY A 308 -23.47 6.06 -9.63
C GLY A 308 -24.07 5.25 -8.48
N LYS A 309 -23.27 4.45 -7.74
CA LYS A 309 -23.75 3.65 -6.61
C LYS A 309 -24.00 4.53 -5.39
N ASN A 310 -25.03 4.17 -4.60
CA ASN A 310 -25.28 4.81 -3.31
C ASN A 310 -24.30 4.21 -2.28
N ALA A 311 -23.09 4.77 -2.22
CA ALA A 311 -22.04 4.32 -1.32
C ALA A 311 -21.78 5.39 -0.24
N HIS A 312 -21.67 4.96 1.01
CA HIS A 312 -21.31 5.82 2.15
C HIS A 312 -20.01 5.32 2.80
N TYR A 313 -19.20 6.27 3.25
CA TYR A 313 -18.05 6.03 4.11
C TYR A 313 -18.41 6.43 5.54
N ALA A 314 -18.34 5.50 6.45
CA ALA A 314 -18.67 5.72 7.86
C ALA A 314 -17.51 5.34 8.77
N THR A 315 -17.35 6.09 9.86
CA THR A 315 -16.32 5.81 10.88
C THR A 315 -16.78 6.26 12.26
N GLY A 316 -16.17 5.70 13.31
CA GLY A 316 -16.32 6.15 14.69
C GLY A 316 -15.50 7.42 15.03
N SER A 317 -14.64 7.92 14.11
CA SER A 317 -13.74 9.05 14.35
C SER A 317 -14.33 10.38 13.88
N LYS A 318 -14.67 11.26 14.84
CA LYS A 318 -15.17 12.61 14.53
C LYS A 318 -14.14 13.46 13.81
N SER A 319 -12.92 13.55 14.32
CA SER A 319 -11.86 14.40 13.75
C SER A 319 -11.48 13.98 12.33
N PHE A 320 -11.45 12.69 12.04
CA PHE A 320 -11.16 12.17 10.71
C PHE A 320 -12.28 12.52 9.72
N THR A 321 -13.54 12.29 10.08
CA THR A 321 -14.70 12.63 9.26
C THR A 321 -14.75 14.12 8.95
N GLU A 322 -14.56 14.98 9.95
CA GLU A 322 -14.58 16.44 9.76
C GLU A 322 -13.42 16.91 8.87
N THR A 323 -12.24 16.32 9.03
CA THR A 323 -11.08 16.63 8.17
C THR A 323 -11.35 16.26 6.72
N LEU A 324 -11.89 15.07 6.44
CA LEU A 324 -12.23 14.66 5.09
C LEU A 324 -13.31 15.58 4.47
N ARG A 325 -14.36 15.90 5.23
CA ARG A 325 -15.42 16.82 4.78
C ARG A 325 -14.86 18.21 4.45
N LYS A 326 -13.91 18.71 5.25
CA LYS A 326 -13.24 19.98 4.99
C LYS A 326 -12.38 19.96 3.73
N ILE A 327 -11.64 18.87 3.52
CA ILE A 327 -10.73 18.71 2.35
C ILE A 327 -11.54 18.53 1.06
N LEU A 328 -12.59 17.70 1.10
CA LEU A 328 -13.36 17.28 -0.07
C LEU A 328 -14.53 18.23 -0.40
N GLY A 329 -14.83 19.18 0.49
CA GLY A 329 -15.87 20.19 0.30
C GLY A 329 -17.26 19.78 0.81
N ALA A 330 -18.20 20.75 0.81
CA ALA A 330 -19.54 20.59 1.37
C ALA A 330 -20.36 19.47 0.68
N GLU A 331 -20.17 19.28 -0.61
CA GLU A 331 -20.87 18.27 -1.41
C GLU A 331 -20.58 16.83 -0.96
N SER A 332 -19.39 16.60 -0.37
CA SER A 332 -19.00 15.29 0.13
C SER A 332 -19.64 14.91 1.48
N GLN A 333 -20.27 15.87 2.18
CA GLN A 333 -20.81 15.64 3.53
C GLN A 333 -21.88 14.54 3.56
N SER A 334 -22.64 14.39 2.47
CA SER A 334 -23.65 13.34 2.35
C SER A 334 -23.05 11.93 2.34
N LEU A 335 -21.81 11.77 1.88
CA LEU A 335 -21.14 10.48 1.74
C LEU A 335 -20.34 10.09 2.99
N PHE A 336 -19.86 11.06 3.79
CA PHE A 336 -19.07 10.81 5.01
C PHE A 336 -19.95 10.94 6.26
N LYS A 337 -20.21 9.81 6.89
CA LYS A 337 -21.13 9.67 8.03
C LYS A 337 -20.42 9.10 9.27
N TYR A 338 -21.15 9.10 10.38
CA TYR A 338 -20.75 8.39 11.60
C TYR A 338 -21.52 7.08 11.70
N PHE A 339 -20.96 6.07 12.40
CA PHE A 339 -21.67 4.81 12.64
C PHE A 339 -23.05 5.01 13.24
N MET A 340 -23.21 5.96 14.16
CA MET A 340 -24.49 6.27 14.80
C MET A 340 -25.55 6.90 13.87
N SER A 341 -25.19 7.24 12.63
CA SER A 341 -26.09 7.89 11.68
C SER A 341 -27.14 6.94 11.07
N TYR A 342 -27.01 5.64 11.27
CA TYR A 342 -27.78 4.61 10.55
C TYR A 342 -28.93 4.00 11.35
N GLY A 343 -29.15 4.40 12.61
CA GLY A 343 -30.22 3.85 13.44
C GLY A 343 -31.65 4.01 12.87
N GLN A 344 -31.86 5.01 12.02
CA GLN A 344 -33.16 5.29 11.36
C GLN A 344 -33.14 4.95 9.86
N ALA A 345 -32.06 4.34 9.34
CA ALA A 345 -31.97 3.98 7.92
C ALA A 345 -32.96 2.85 7.58
N LYS A 346 -33.55 2.95 6.39
CA LYS A 346 -34.40 1.88 5.86
C LYS A 346 -33.55 0.66 5.49
N PRO A 347 -34.09 -0.54 5.57
CA PRO A 347 -33.37 -1.74 5.12
C PRO A 347 -32.89 -1.59 3.68
N ASN A 348 -31.60 -1.85 3.45
CA ASN A 348 -30.94 -1.80 2.13
C ASN A 348 -31.03 -0.43 1.42
N GLU A 349 -31.18 0.65 2.16
CA GLU A 349 -31.19 2.02 1.61
C GLU A 349 -29.85 2.37 0.96
N ILE A 350 -28.77 1.80 1.46
CA ILE A 350 -27.40 2.00 0.98
C ILE A 350 -26.98 0.80 0.16
N ASP A 351 -26.40 1.02 -1.04
CA ASP A 351 -25.83 -0.07 -1.84
C ASP A 351 -24.59 -0.65 -1.17
N VAL A 352 -23.65 0.22 -0.81
CA VAL A 352 -22.38 -0.18 -0.16
C VAL A 352 -22.07 0.72 1.02
N LEU A 353 -21.92 0.15 2.19
CA LEU A 353 -21.51 0.86 3.41
C LEU A 353 -20.07 0.48 3.76
N ILE A 354 -19.16 1.43 3.58
CA ILE A 354 -17.75 1.31 3.92
C ILE A 354 -17.58 1.76 5.37
N LEU A 355 -17.16 0.83 6.24
CA LEU A 355 -17.00 1.01 7.68
C LEU A 355 -15.52 1.01 8.02
N ASP A 356 -14.90 2.19 8.05
CA ASP A 356 -13.49 2.33 8.41
C ASP A 356 -13.30 2.50 9.91
N GLU A 357 -12.21 1.99 10.46
CA GLU A 357 -11.97 1.91 11.90
C GLU A 357 -13.09 1.11 12.61
N ALA A 358 -13.47 -0.06 12.05
CA ALA A 358 -14.62 -0.84 12.54
C ALA A 358 -14.45 -1.35 13.99
N HIS A 359 -13.23 -1.36 14.55
CA HIS A 359 -13.00 -1.62 15.97
C HIS A 359 -13.68 -0.58 16.88
N ARG A 360 -14.03 0.61 16.35
CA ARG A 360 -14.76 1.66 17.09
C ARG A 360 -16.27 1.48 17.11
N ILE A 361 -16.81 0.40 16.59
CA ILE A 361 -18.23 0.05 16.74
C ILE A 361 -18.55 -0.08 18.22
N ARG A 362 -19.65 0.55 18.64
CA ARG A 362 -20.14 0.54 20.02
C ARG A 362 -21.27 -0.45 20.17
N GLU A 363 -21.60 -0.79 21.43
CA GLU A 363 -22.73 -1.67 21.71
C GLU A 363 -24.02 -1.08 21.11
N ARG A 364 -24.29 0.20 21.33
CA ARG A 364 -25.50 0.88 20.85
C ARG A 364 -25.20 2.28 20.31
N SER A 365 -26.03 2.71 19.35
CA SER A 365 -26.05 4.10 18.93
C SER A 365 -26.69 4.97 20.01
N GLY A 366 -26.09 6.14 20.28
CA GLY A 366 -26.52 7.06 21.35
C GLY A 366 -26.63 8.51 20.85
N TYR A 367 -26.72 9.44 21.83
CA TYR A 367 -26.80 10.87 21.54
C TYR A 367 -25.78 11.33 20.47
N PRO A 368 -26.18 12.18 19.50
CA PRO A 368 -27.47 12.90 19.38
C PRO A 368 -28.61 12.10 18.72
N PHE A 369 -28.39 10.85 18.37
CA PHE A 369 -29.39 10.00 17.71
C PHE A 369 -30.20 9.22 18.75
N LYS A 370 -31.47 8.94 18.41
CA LYS A 370 -32.36 8.17 19.28
C LYS A 370 -31.87 6.69 19.30
N PRO A 371 -31.80 6.05 20.46
CA PRO A 371 -31.50 4.61 20.55
C PRO A 371 -32.56 3.79 19.82
N THR A 372 -32.12 2.79 19.05
CA THR A 372 -33.02 1.87 18.30
C THR A 372 -33.43 0.65 19.12
N GLY A 373 -32.77 0.42 20.25
CA GLY A 373 -32.90 -0.81 21.05
C GLY A 373 -32.06 -1.98 20.50
N ARG A 374 -31.49 -1.83 19.30
CA ARG A 374 -30.61 -2.82 18.65
C ARG A 374 -29.12 -2.51 18.89
N LEU A 375 -28.27 -3.49 18.64
CA LEU A 375 -26.82 -3.28 18.57
C LEU A 375 -26.48 -2.33 17.40
N GLN A 376 -25.47 -1.48 17.57
CA GLN A 376 -25.05 -0.54 16.53
C GLN A 376 -24.69 -1.25 15.22
N ILE A 377 -24.01 -2.39 15.30
CA ILE A 377 -23.67 -3.19 14.11
C ILE A 377 -24.92 -3.70 13.37
N GLN A 378 -26.00 -4.02 14.08
CA GLN A 378 -27.26 -4.46 13.46
C GLN A 378 -27.94 -3.30 12.70
N ASP A 379 -27.83 -2.05 13.19
CA ASP A 379 -28.28 -0.88 12.47
C ASP A 379 -27.47 -0.70 11.16
N LEU A 380 -26.16 -0.87 11.23
CA LEU A 380 -25.26 -0.77 10.07
C LEU A 380 -25.54 -1.86 9.03
N LEU A 381 -25.65 -3.12 9.46
CA LEU A 381 -25.98 -4.25 8.58
C LEU A 381 -27.37 -4.12 7.96
N THR A 382 -28.35 -3.58 8.71
CA THR A 382 -29.69 -3.34 8.19
C THR A 382 -29.68 -2.31 7.07
N ALA A 383 -28.91 -1.24 7.21
CA ALA A 383 -28.90 -0.12 6.29
C ALA A 383 -28.35 -0.45 4.88
N ALA A 384 -27.47 -1.44 4.74
CA ALA A 384 -26.75 -1.68 3.50
C ALA A 384 -27.00 -3.06 2.90
N LYS A 385 -26.87 -3.18 1.56
CA LYS A 385 -26.83 -4.46 0.84
C LYS A 385 -25.47 -5.14 1.02
N VAL A 386 -24.38 -4.36 0.86
CA VAL A 386 -23.00 -4.79 1.06
C VAL A 386 -22.38 -3.94 2.17
N SER A 387 -21.88 -4.59 3.22
CA SER A 387 -21.15 -3.95 4.32
C SER A 387 -19.68 -4.33 4.25
N LEU A 388 -18.80 -3.34 4.19
CA LEU A 388 -17.37 -3.50 4.06
C LEU A 388 -16.67 -2.97 5.32
N PHE A 389 -16.08 -3.85 6.11
CA PHE A 389 -15.44 -3.55 7.38
C PHE A 389 -13.92 -3.50 7.23
N PHE A 390 -13.32 -2.33 7.48
CA PHE A 390 -11.87 -2.19 7.65
C PHE A 390 -11.56 -2.15 9.14
N ILE A 391 -10.79 -3.12 9.62
CA ILE A 391 -10.60 -3.33 11.06
C ILE A 391 -9.15 -3.63 11.43
N ASP A 392 -8.79 -3.23 12.65
CA ASP A 392 -7.58 -3.63 13.36
C ASP A 392 -7.97 -4.03 14.79
N ASP A 393 -7.93 -5.32 15.11
CA ASP A 393 -8.33 -5.84 16.41
C ASP A 393 -7.49 -5.31 17.58
N PHE A 394 -6.29 -4.80 17.30
CA PHE A 394 -5.36 -4.30 18.31
C PHE A 394 -5.48 -2.79 18.58
N GLN A 395 -6.39 -2.08 17.89
CA GLN A 395 -6.59 -0.63 18.06
C GLN A 395 -7.82 -0.26 18.90
N THR A 396 -8.42 -1.20 19.59
CA THR A 396 -9.51 -0.91 20.54
C THR A 396 -8.95 -0.25 21.79
N VAL A 397 -9.18 1.06 21.97
CA VAL A 397 -8.57 1.86 23.04
C VAL A 397 -9.59 2.58 23.94
N ARG A 398 -10.86 2.59 23.58
CA ARG A 398 -11.89 3.30 24.35
C ARG A 398 -12.88 2.34 24.98
N LYS A 399 -13.24 2.64 26.22
CA LYS A 399 -14.32 1.93 26.91
C LYS A 399 -15.63 2.03 26.10
N GLY A 400 -16.26 0.89 25.84
CA GLY A 400 -17.50 0.79 25.06
C GLY A 400 -17.32 0.65 23.55
N GLU A 401 -16.10 0.61 23.03
CA GLU A 401 -15.78 0.12 21.69
C GLU A 401 -15.71 -1.42 21.77
N ILE A 402 -16.55 -2.10 21.00
CA ILE A 402 -16.70 -3.58 21.02
C ILE A 402 -16.44 -4.24 19.68
N GLY A 403 -16.08 -3.43 18.66
CA GLY A 403 -15.78 -3.94 17.34
C GLY A 403 -14.56 -4.86 17.37
N SER A 404 -14.76 -6.13 17.02
CA SER A 404 -13.70 -7.10 16.77
C SER A 404 -14.07 -7.95 15.57
N VAL A 405 -13.11 -8.61 14.94
CA VAL A 405 -13.39 -9.52 13.82
C VAL A 405 -14.36 -10.61 14.24
N SER A 406 -14.19 -11.21 15.42
CA SER A 406 -15.07 -12.26 15.94
C SER A 406 -16.50 -11.74 16.15
N PHE A 407 -16.67 -10.60 16.80
CA PHE A 407 -17.99 -9.98 17.02
C PHE A 407 -18.67 -9.61 15.70
N ILE A 408 -17.95 -9.00 14.74
CA ILE A 408 -18.51 -8.67 13.44
C ILE A 408 -18.98 -9.92 12.70
N LYS A 409 -18.20 -11.00 12.73
CA LYS A 409 -18.58 -12.29 12.10
C LYS A 409 -19.84 -12.87 12.71
N GLU A 410 -19.91 -12.91 14.02
CA GLU A 410 -21.10 -13.39 14.75
C GLU A 410 -22.36 -12.63 14.31
N GLN A 411 -22.31 -11.30 14.33
CA GLN A 411 -23.46 -10.47 13.96
C GLN A 411 -23.79 -10.56 12.46
N CYS A 412 -22.80 -10.77 11.59
CA CYS A 412 -23.03 -11.03 10.17
C CYS A 412 -23.71 -12.39 9.94
N LEU A 413 -23.35 -13.43 10.68
CA LEU A 413 -24.00 -14.75 10.63
C LEU A 413 -25.47 -14.65 11.08
N GLU A 414 -25.74 -13.98 12.19
CA GLU A 414 -27.09 -13.72 12.67
C GLU A 414 -27.96 -12.95 11.64
N ALA A 415 -27.35 -12.02 10.90
CA ALA A 415 -27.98 -11.28 9.82
C ALA A 415 -28.05 -12.04 8.49
N ASN A 416 -27.66 -13.32 8.47
CA ASN A 416 -27.61 -14.17 7.26
C ASN A 416 -26.80 -13.56 6.10
N CYS A 417 -25.63 -12.93 6.41
CA CYS A 417 -24.73 -12.39 5.42
C CYS A 417 -23.79 -13.46 4.87
N LYS A 418 -23.44 -13.37 3.58
CA LYS A 418 -22.24 -14.04 3.04
C LYS A 418 -21.01 -13.28 3.49
N ILE A 419 -20.08 -13.98 4.16
CA ILE A 419 -18.89 -13.37 4.75
C ILE A 419 -17.67 -13.69 3.91
N TYR A 420 -16.84 -12.66 3.66
CA TYR A 420 -15.56 -12.76 2.97
C TYR A 420 -14.50 -12.05 3.82
N GLU A 421 -13.32 -12.64 3.92
CA GLU A 421 -12.22 -12.11 4.73
C GLU A 421 -10.97 -11.91 3.90
N PHE A 422 -10.31 -10.77 4.13
CA PHE A 422 -9.02 -10.42 3.55
C PHE A 422 -8.09 -9.90 4.64
N GLU A 423 -6.79 -10.02 4.42
CA GLU A 423 -5.76 -9.52 5.33
C GLU A 423 -4.72 -8.70 4.56
N LEU A 424 -4.33 -7.56 5.15
CA LEU A 424 -3.30 -6.66 4.66
C LEU A 424 -2.10 -6.76 5.59
N GLU A 425 -1.01 -7.33 5.12
CA GLU A 425 0.20 -7.54 5.91
C GLU A 425 1.23 -6.41 5.73
N SER A 426 1.28 -5.80 4.53
CA SER A 426 2.30 -4.81 4.18
C SER A 426 2.14 -3.49 4.92
N GLN A 427 3.23 -3.00 5.52
CA GLN A 427 3.28 -1.74 6.27
C GLN A 427 3.71 -0.57 5.36
N PHE A 428 2.92 0.51 5.35
CA PHE A 428 3.16 1.73 4.55
C PHE A 428 3.44 2.98 5.41
N ARG A 429 3.54 2.84 6.74
CA ARG A 429 3.92 3.92 7.65
C ARG A 429 5.33 3.68 8.20
N CYS A 430 5.88 4.68 8.88
CA CYS A 430 7.20 4.61 9.52
C CYS A 430 8.32 4.24 8.54
N GLY A 431 8.23 4.70 7.27
CA GLY A 431 9.20 4.35 6.24
C GLY A 431 9.22 2.88 5.85
N GLY A 432 8.13 2.13 6.15
CA GLY A 432 8.08 0.68 5.95
C GLY A 432 8.91 -0.11 6.96
N SER A 433 9.25 0.49 8.12
CA SER A 433 10.06 -0.17 9.14
C SER A 433 9.27 -1.25 9.89
N ASP A 434 9.41 -2.50 9.42
CA ASP A 434 8.86 -3.66 10.11
C ASP A 434 9.49 -3.83 11.50
N GLY A 435 10.75 -3.45 11.66
CA GLY A 435 11.46 -3.47 12.95
C GLY A 435 10.77 -2.61 14.01
N TYR A 436 10.29 -1.41 13.65
CA TYR A 436 9.55 -0.54 14.56
C TYR A 436 8.22 -1.14 14.98
N ILE A 437 7.44 -1.64 14.04
CA ILE A 437 6.13 -2.27 14.34
C ILE A 437 6.33 -3.53 15.18
N ASN A 438 7.27 -4.38 14.81
CA ASN A 438 7.59 -5.58 15.57
C ASN A 438 8.04 -5.27 17.01
N TRP A 439 8.83 -4.21 17.19
CA TRP A 439 9.22 -3.75 18.51
C TRP A 439 8.03 -3.21 19.32
N ILE A 440 7.13 -2.42 18.71
CA ILE A 440 5.88 -1.94 19.34
C ILE A 440 5.01 -3.13 19.76
N ASP A 441 4.77 -4.07 18.85
CA ASP A 441 3.94 -5.25 19.11
C ASP A 441 4.49 -6.07 20.30
N ASN A 442 5.81 -6.25 20.35
CA ASN A 442 6.47 -6.95 21.45
C ASN A 442 6.42 -6.15 22.76
N THR A 443 6.66 -4.83 22.70
CA THR A 443 6.65 -3.95 23.87
C THR A 443 5.27 -3.83 24.48
N LEU A 444 4.22 -3.77 23.65
CA LEU A 444 2.82 -3.72 24.09
C LEU A 444 2.20 -5.11 24.33
N ASN A 445 3.00 -6.17 24.21
CA ASN A 445 2.56 -7.56 24.37
C ASN A 445 1.38 -7.96 23.47
N ILE A 446 1.31 -7.36 22.25
CA ILE A 446 0.34 -7.71 21.22
C ILE A 446 0.70 -9.05 20.61
N ARG A 447 1.96 -9.21 20.20
CA ARG A 447 2.55 -10.49 19.76
C ARG A 447 4.03 -10.53 20.09
N ARG A 448 4.57 -11.72 20.32
CA ARG A 448 6.01 -11.89 20.50
C ARG A 448 6.70 -11.78 19.13
N THR A 449 7.69 -10.90 19.05
CA THR A 449 8.50 -10.66 17.86
C THR A 449 9.98 -10.77 18.20
N ALA A 450 10.84 -10.90 17.19
CA ALA A 450 12.29 -10.94 17.40
C ALA A 450 12.88 -9.59 17.87
N ASN A 451 12.14 -8.49 17.68
CA ASN A 451 12.58 -7.14 18.02
C ASN A 451 12.19 -6.78 19.48
N ALA A 452 12.80 -7.44 20.47
CA ALA A 452 12.55 -7.18 21.88
C ALA A 452 13.14 -5.83 22.35
N LEU A 453 14.23 -5.37 21.74
CA LEU A 453 14.88 -4.12 22.05
C LEU A 453 14.82 -3.17 20.86
N TRP A 454 14.60 -1.89 21.13
CA TRP A 454 14.70 -0.86 20.11
C TRP A 454 16.18 -0.59 19.79
N THR A 455 16.53 -0.76 18.52
CA THR A 455 17.81 -0.28 17.98
C THR A 455 17.49 0.92 17.10
N ASN A 456 18.07 2.08 17.39
CA ASN A 456 17.86 3.28 16.56
C ASN A 456 18.19 2.97 15.10
N ASP A 457 17.16 3.00 14.26
CA ASP A 457 17.26 2.91 12.82
C ASP A 457 17.54 4.31 12.25
N GLN A 458 18.31 4.40 11.17
CA GLN A 458 18.61 5.68 10.50
C GLN A 458 17.34 6.42 10.05
N ASN A 459 16.22 5.73 9.87
CA ASN A 459 14.96 6.25 9.35
C ASN A 459 13.94 6.57 10.45
N PHE A 460 14.10 6.04 11.68
CA PHE A 460 13.14 6.20 12.75
C PHE A 460 13.83 6.34 14.10
N GLU A 461 13.55 7.43 14.79
CA GLU A 461 14.09 7.73 16.12
C GLU A 461 12.97 7.66 17.17
N PHE A 462 13.15 6.85 18.21
CA PHE A 462 12.26 6.83 19.36
C PHE A 462 12.96 7.49 20.55
N LYS A 463 12.30 8.48 21.16
CA LYS A 463 12.81 9.20 22.34
C LYS A 463 11.74 9.29 23.42
N ILE A 464 12.19 9.20 24.67
CA ILE A 464 11.38 9.47 25.85
C ILE A 464 11.87 10.80 26.42
N PHE A 465 10.95 11.66 26.82
CA PHE A 465 11.21 12.94 27.45
C PHE A 465 10.77 12.90 28.91
N SER A 466 11.47 13.65 29.75
CA SER A 466 11.21 13.71 31.20
C SER A 466 10.02 14.60 31.54
N SER A 467 9.64 15.52 30.64
CA SER A 467 8.52 16.42 30.86
C SER A 467 7.76 16.74 29.53
N PRO A 468 6.49 17.16 29.61
CA PRO A 468 5.75 17.69 28.49
C PRO A 468 6.41 18.85 27.78
N GLU A 469 7.06 19.78 28.53
CA GLU A 469 7.74 20.95 27.99
C GLU A 469 8.95 20.56 27.13
N GLU A 470 9.73 19.56 27.56
CA GLU A 470 10.84 19.05 26.76
C GLU A 470 10.35 18.46 25.44
N LEU A 471 9.24 17.68 25.46
CA LEU A 471 8.62 17.16 24.28
C LEU A 471 8.13 18.29 23.35
N GLU A 472 7.45 19.30 23.89
CA GLU A 472 6.95 20.45 23.14
C GLU A 472 8.07 21.21 22.44
N ASN A 473 9.16 21.49 23.17
CA ASN A 473 10.35 22.14 22.64
C ASN A 473 10.99 21.31 21.49
N ALA A 474 11.10 20.00 21.65
CA ALA A 474 11.64 19.12 20.62
C ALA A 474 10.75 19.12 19.36
N ILE A 475 9.43 19.08 19.51
CA ILE A 475 8.47 19.15 18.40
C ILE A 475 8.55 20.51 17.70
N ALA A 476 8.64 21.62 18.47
CA ALA A 476 8.80 22.96 17.92
C ALA A 476 10.07 23.09 17.05
N GLN A 477 11.19 22.51 17.53
CA GLN A 477 12.44 22.49 16.76
C GLN A 477 12.32 21.66 15.46
N LYS A 478 11.69 20.50 15.52
CA LYS A 478 11.44 19.67 14.32
C LYS A 478 10.56 20.41 13.31
N ASN A 479 9.54 21.14 13.76
CA ASN A 479 8.65 21.91 12.91
C ASN A 479 9.32 23.10 12.18
N LYS A 480 10.41 23.65 12.70
CA LYS A 480 11.20 24.66 11.97
C LYS A 480 11.74 24.16 10.63
N LYS A 481 11.95 22.85 10.50
CA LYS A 481 12.48 22.22 9.27
C LYS A 481 11.41 21.78 8.26
N GLY A 482 10.11 21.73 8.62
CA GLY A 482 9.11 21.20 7.68
C GLY A 482 7.65 21.27 8.14
N ASN A 483 7.37 21.71 9.37
CA ASN A 483 6.00 21.80 9.93
C ASN A 483 5.17 20.50 9.82
N THR A 484 5.81 19.33 9.98
CA THR A 484 5.18 18.00 9.86
C THR A 484 4.99 17.27 11.19
N ALA A 485 5.61 17.77 12.29
CA ALA A 485 5.49 17.18 13.61
C ALA A 485 4.24 17.67 14.33
N ARG A 486 3.63 16.80 15.15
CA ARG A 486 2.41 17.10 15.93
C ARG A 486 2.53 16.46 17.32
N ILE A 487 1.93 17.10 18.31
CA ILE A 487 1.71 16.54 19.63
C ILE A 487 0.31 15.98 19.70
N THR A 488 0.18 14.77 20.22
CA THR A 488 -1.11 14.12 20.50
C THR A 488 -1.11 13.61 21.93
N ALA A 489 -2.24 13.74 22.63
CA ALA A 489 -2.41 13.23 23.97
C ALA A 489 -3.78 12.59 24.15
N GLY A 490 -3.85 11.53 24.97
CA GLY A 490 -5.10 11.01 25.49
C GLY A 490 -5.60 11.87 26.65
N PHE A 491 -6.91 11.85 26.90
CA PHE A 491 -7.46 12.47 28.10
C PHE A 491 -7.17 11.56 29.31
N CYS A 492 -6.21 11.96 30.13
CA CYS A 492 -5.84 11.24 31.35
C CYS A 492 -6.44 11.88 32.61
N TRP A 493 -7.04 13.05 32.49
CA TRP A 493 -7.68 13.84 33.54
C TRP A 493 -8.94 14.54 33.02
N GLU A 494 -9.75 15.06 33.94
CA GLU A 494 -10.94 15.82 33.57
C GLU A 494 -10.58 17.10 32.81
N CYS A 495 -11.18 17.28 31.66
CA CYS A 495 -11.07 18.49 30.86
C CYS A 495 -12.35 19.28 30.96
N ARG A 496 -12.33 20.50 31.46
CA ARG A 496 -13.53 21.35 31.56
C ARG A 496 -13.94 21.87 30.18
N LYS A 497 -15.24 21.92 29.97
CA LYS A 497 -15.84 22.40 28.70
C LYS A 497 -15.65 23.89 28.46
N TYR A 498 -15.46 24.66 29.53
CA TYR A 498 -15.34 26.11 29.49
C TYR A 498 -14.08 26.55 30.24
N PRO A 499 -13.39 27.60 29.75
CA PRO A 499 -12.25 28.15 30.43
C PRO A 499 -12.58 28.57 31.88
N GLN A 500 -11.62 28.40 32.78
CA GLN A 500 -11.66 29.01 34.10
C GLN A 500 -11.59 30.53 33.96
N PRO A 501 -11.87 31.30 35.03
CA PRO A 501 -11.70 32.76 35.04
C PRO A 501 -10.28 33.22 34.65
N ASP A 502 -9.27 32.40 34.84
CA ASP A 502 -7.87 32.61 34.43
C ASP A 502 -7.58 32.22 32.98
N GLY A 503 -8.57 31.75 32.23
CA GLY A 503 -8.44 31.29 30.84
C GLY A 503 -7.98 29.85 30.66
N SER A 504 -7.67 29.11 31.72
CA SER A 504 -7.27 27.71 31.63
C SER A 504 -8.44 26.79 31.31
N LEU A 505 -8.20 25.73 30.54
CA LEU A 505 -9.18 24.69 30.18
C LEU A 505 -9.05 23.42 31.03
N LYS A 506 -8.08 23.37 31.92
CA LYS A 506 -7.78 22.21 32.77
C LYS A 506 -7.38 22.67 34.16
N GLU A 507 -7.67 21.87 35.15
CA GLU A 507 -6.99 21.96 36.45
C GLU A 507 -5.56 21.47 36.29
N ASP A 508 -4.63 22.15 36.88
CA ASP A 508 -3.18 21.97 36.70
C ASP A 508 -2.71 20.52 36.69
N VAL A 509 -1.82 20.23 35.74
CA VAL A 509 -0.98 19.05 35.75
C VAL A 509 0.22 19.29 36.62
#